data_d9d0773328178e3f37de0fba137894d4
#
_entry.id   d9d0773328178e3f37de0fba137894d4
#
_cell.length_a   1.000
_cell.length_b   1.000
_cell.length_c   1.000
_cell.angle_alpha   90.00
_cell.angle_beta   90.00
_cell.angle_gamma   90.00
#
_symmetry.space_group_name_H-M   'P 1'
#
loop_
_entity.id
_entity.type
_entity.pdbx_description
1 polymer ?
#
loop_
_entity_poly.entity_id
_entity_poly.type
_entity_poly.pdbx_seq_one_letter_code
_entity_poly.pdbx_strand_id
1 'polypeptide(L)'
;MSTLVTQRSWIQRNRMTLTPLLFLTPGVLFFVVYVISPIIQSFNISLYDWDGMGQATYVGLANYEELLDDRAFEISIWNNLKWLALYLLAIPLGLMIALFLNQNVVGIRIYKSLFFFPFVLSQVVVGLVFSWFYLPREGLLNAVLTFFGFDTINVLGDPSMATYGIIAAGLWPQTAYCMILYLTGLNAVDPEQIEAGRLDGAKGVRMLWHIILPQLRPATFIAFVVTIIGALRSFDLISIMTNGGPFGQTRVLSFYMFEKALSEYGFRMGYGSAIAVVLFLIMLVFIAYFLWSMYRDEREARR
;
A
#
# COMPACT_ATOMS: atom_id res chain seq x y z
N MET A 1 56.86 34.49 -21.27
CA MET A 1 55.99 33.85 -20.26
C MET A 1 54.86 33.18 -21.02
N SER A 2 55.00 31.88 -21.31
CA SER A 2 53.99 31.09 -22.02
C SER A 2 53.04 30.51 -21.01
N THR A 3 51.79 30.99 -21.00
CA THR A 3 50.70 30.45 -20.16
C THR A 3 50.36 29.03 -20.71
N LEU A 4 50.78 27.99 -20.00
CA LEU A 4 50.33 26.63 -20.23
C LEU A 4 48.82 26.56 -19.92
N VAL A 5 48.01 26.63 -20.94
CA VAL A 5 46.58 26.29 -20.86
C VAL A 5 46.49 24.78 -20.69
N THR A 6 46.41 24.33 -19.47
CA THR A 6 46.12 22.91 -19.15
C THR A 6 44.76 22.56 -19.73
N GLN A 7 44.73 21.80 -20.83
CA GLN A 7 43.52 21.24 -21.40
C GLN A 7 42.91 20.32 -20.32
N ARG A 8 41.79 20.76 -19.71
CA ARG A 8 41.02 19.93 -18.79
C ARG A 8 40.61 18.66 -19.55
N SER A 9 40.96 17.48 -19.01
CA SER A 9 40.55 16.19 -19.59
C SER A 9 39.02 16.13 -19.73
N TRP A 10 38.51 15.38 -20.71
CA TRP A 10 37.08 15.19 -20.94
C TRP A 10 36.34 14.79 -19.64
N ILE A 11 36.97 13.95 -18.78
CA ILE A 11 36.47 13.55 -17.47
C ILE A 11 36.33 14.75 -16.54
N GLN A 12 37.29 15.67 -16.51
CA GLN A 12 37.20 16.87 -15.67
C GLN A 12 36.09 17.84 -16.12
N ARG A 13 35.85 17.89 -17.43
CA ARG A 13 34.80 18.73 -18.01
C ARG A 13 33.41 18.20 -17.73
N ASN A 14 33.25 16.85 -17.67
CA ASN A 14 31.98 16.18 -17.45
C ASN A 14 31.82 15.63 -16.01
N ARG A 15 32.72 15.99 -15.08
CA ARG A 15 32.72 15.47 -13.70
C ARG A 15 31.40 15.69 -12.99
N MET A 16 30.76 16.84 -13.20
CA MET A 16 29.47 17.18 -12.59
C MET A 16 28.32 16.25 -13.01
N THR A 17 28.41 15.66 -14.20
CA THR A 17 27.41 14.71 -14.72
C THR A 17 27.83 13.25 -14.52
N LEU A 18 29.12 12.96 -14.70
CA LEU A 18 29.63 11.58 -14.61
C LEU A 18 29.66 11.06 -13.17
N THR A 19 30.00 11.92 -12.20
CA THR A 19 30.07 11.49 -10.80
C THR A 19 28.72 11.00 -10.27
N PRO A 20 27.61 11.75 -10.38
CA PRO A 20 26.30 11.23 -9.98
C PRO A 20 25.89 9.96 -10.72
N LEU A 21 26.15 9.88 -12.04
CA LEU A 21 25.82 8.69 -12.83
C LEU A 21 26.56 7.46 -12.34
N LEU A 22 27.89 7.56 -12.05
CA LEU A 22 28.67 6.46 -11.52
C LEU A 22 28.17 5.97 -10.15
N PHE A 23 27.77 6.91 -9.27
CA PHE A 23 27.20 6.54 -7.97
C PHE A 23 25.81 5.90 -8.07
N LEU A 24 25.00 6.31 -9.06
CA LEU A 24 23.67 5.73 -9.29
C LEU A 24 23.73 4.40 -10.04
N THR A 25 24.76 4.16 -10.84
CA THR A 25 24.87 2.96 -11.71
C THR A 25 24.66 1.63 -10.97
N PRO A 26 25.28 1.35 -9.82
CA PRO A 26 25.04 0.10 -9.12
C PRO A 26 23.57 -0.07 -8.72
N GLY A 27 22.96 0.98 -8.15
CA GLY A 27 21.54 0.94 -7.75
C GLY A 27 20.60 0.75 -8.93
N VAL A 28 20.83 1.48 -10.04
CA VAL A 28 20.06 1.33 -11.28
C VAL A 28 20.24 -0.06 -11.89
N LEU A 29 21.44 -0.60 -11.88
CA LEU A 29 21.69 -1.94 -12.40
C LEU A 29 20.93 -3.01 -11.61
N PHE A 30 20.99 -2.97 -10.27
CA PHE A 30 20.20 -3.85 -9.43
C PHE A 30 18.68 -3.68 -9.67
N PHE A 31 18.22 -2.46 -9.81
CA PHE A 31 16.80 -2.18 -10.11
C PHE A 31 16.36 -2.77 -11.45
N VAL A 32 17.19 -2.61 -12.50
CA VAL A 32 16.87 -3.17 -13.83
C VAL A 32 16.87 -4.70 -13.79
N VAL A 33 17.86 -5.32 -13.16
CA VAL A 33 17.98 -6.78 -13.12
C VAL A 33 16.91 -7.43 -12.25
N TYR A 34 16.64 -6.89 -11.07
CA TYR A 34 15.77 -7.54 -10.08
C TYR A 34 14.33 -7.01 -10.03
N VAL A 35 14.05 -5.89 -10.69
CA VAL A 35 12.68 -5.32 -10.74
C VAL A 35 12.18 -5.27 -12.17
N ILE A 36 12.87 -4.59 -13.08
CA ILE A 36 12.38 -4.40 -14.45
C ILE A 36 12.39 -5.71 -15.24
N SER A 37 13.51 -6.48 -15.17
CA SER A 37 13.62 -7.75 -15.90
C SER A 37 12.51 -8.76 -15.52
N PRO A 38 12.23 -9.04 -14.23
CA PRO A 38 11.11 -9.93 -13.86
C PRO A 38 9.75 -9.42 -14.30
N ILE A 39 9.51 -8.10 -14.30
CA ILE A 39 8.26 -7.53 -14.82
C ILE A 39 8.11 -7.88 -16.30
N ILE A 40 9.15 -7.63 -17.12
CA ILE A 40 9.12 -7.96 -18.55
C ILE A 40 8.94 -9.47 -18.77
N GLN A 41 9.62 -10.30 -17.96
CA GLN A 41 9.47 -11.75 -18.02
C GLN A 41 8.04 -12.18 -17.68
N SER A 42 7.38 -11.56 -16.68
CA SER A 42 5.99 -11.87 -16.34
C SER A 42 5.04 -11.57 -17.51
N PHE A 43 5.25 -10.46 -18.23
CA PHE A 43 4.50 -10.16 -19.45
C PHE A 43 4.72 -11.21 -20.54
N ASN A 44 5.95 -11.70 -20.69
CA ASN A 44 6.23 -12.75 -21.67
C ASN A 44 5.59 -14.08 -21.25
N ILE A 45 5.83 -14.52 -20.01
CA ILE A 45 5.32 -15.80 -19.47
C ILE A 45 3.79 -15.84 -19.51
N SER A 46 3.10 -14.72 -19.34
CA SER A 46 1.64 -14.65 -19.40
C SER A 46 1.03 -15.05 -20.73
N LEU A 47 1.83 -15.08 -21.79
CA LEU A 47 1.43 -15.49 -23.14
C LEU A 47 1.68 -16.99 -23.43
N TYR A 48 2.15 -17.73 -22.42
CA TYR A 48 2.46 -19.15 -22.54
C TYR A 48 1.61 -19.96 -21.55
N ASP A 49 1.27 -21.18 -21.97
CA ASP A 49 0.90 -22.25 -21.05
C ASP A 49 2.19 -22.90 -20.55
N TRP A 50 2.47 -22.72 -19.26
CA TRP A 50 3.72 -23.15 -18.64
C TRP A 50 3.53 -23.44 -17.15
N ASP A 51 4.09 -24.59 -16.73
CA ASP A 51 4.05 -25.06 -15.35
C ASP A 51 5.28 -24.65 -14.52
N GLY A 52 6.26 -23.96 -15.14
CA GLY A 52 7.50 -23.56 -14.50
C GLY A 52 8.66 -24.55 -14.69
N MET A 53 8.44 -25.76 -15.19
CA MET A 53 9.45 -26.80 -15.29
C MET A 53 9.59 -27.40 -16.69
N GLY A 54 8.49 -27.52 -17.45
CA GLY A 54 8.48 -28.13 -18.77
C GLY A 54 8.74 -27.16 -19.93
N GLN A 55 8.44 -27.61 -21.14
CA GLN A 55 8.44 -26.73 -22.30
C GLN A 55 7.23 -25.81 -22.27
N ALA A 56 7.47 -24.50 -22.36
CA ALA A 56 6.44 -23.51 -22.47
C ALA A 56 5.78 -23.55 -23.86
N THR A 57 4.46 -23.69 -23.93
CA THR A 57 3.69 -23.64 -25.17
C THR A 57 3.10 -22.24 -25.35
N TYR A 58 3.39 -21.59 -26.47
CA TYR A 58 2.84 -20.29 -26.77
C TYR A 58 1.33 -20.38 -27.05
N VAL A 59 0.52 -19.68 -26.24
CA VAL A 59 -0.95 -19.67 -26.34
C VAL A 59 -1.54 -18.28 -26.59
N GLY A 60 -0.69 -17.27 -26.78
CA GLY A 60 -1.13 -15.90 -27.02
C GLY A 60 -1.96 -15.36 -25.85
N LEU A 61 -3.18 -14.91 -26.09
CA LEU A 61 -4.06 -14.30 -25.08
C LEU A 61 -4.98 -15.28 -24.37
N ALA A 62 -4.86 -16.60 -24.60
CA ALA A 62 -5.78 -17.60 -24.02
C ALA A 62 -5.84 -17.55 -22.47
N ASN A 63 -4.73 -17.27 -21.78
CA ASN A 63 -4.75 -17.08 -20.34
C ASN A 63 -5.63 -15.90 -19.91
N TYR A 64 -5.68 -14.84 -20.70
CA TYR A 64 -6.51 -13.65 -20.41
C TYR A 64 -7.99 -13.90 -20.75
N GLU A 65 -8.28 -14.68 -21.79
CA GLU A 65 -9.64 -15.10 -22.11
C GLU A 65 -10.21 -15.99 -21.00
N GLU A 66 -9.42 -16.94 -20.50
CA GLU A 66 -9.81 -17.79 -19.36
C GLU A 66 -10.06 -16.94 -18.09
N LEU A 67 -9.27 -15.88 -17.84
CA LEU A 67 -9.49 -14.98 -16.69
C LEU A 67 -10.85 -14.30 -16.70
N LEU A 68 -11.39 -13.97 -17.87
CA LEU A 68 -12.69 -13.28 -17.99
C LEU A 68 -13.86 -14.18 -17.57
N ASP A 69 -13.72 -15.48 -17.71
CA ASP A 69 -14.73 -16.48 -17.34
C ASP A 69 -14.48 -17.08 -15.95
N ASP A 70 -13.36 -16.70 -15.29
CA ASP A 70 -12.97 -17.27 -14.02
C ASP A 70 -13.63 -16.54 -12.84
N ARG A 71 -14.55 -17.22 -12.16
CA ARG A 71 -15.25 -16.69 -10.99
C ARG A 71 -14.30 -16.37 -9.82
N ALA A 72 -13.20 -17.09 -9.65
CA ALA A 72 -12.25 -16.80 -8.58
C ALA A 72 -11.47 -15.49 -8.87
N PHE A 73 -11.22 -15.20 -10.14
CA PHE A 73 -10.68 -13.91 -10.55
C PHE A 73 -11.68 -12.77 -10.32
N GLU A 74 -12.95 -12.96 -10.65
CA GLU A 74 -14.02 -11.98 -10.37
C GLU A 74 -14.09 -11.67 -8.86
N ILE A 75 -14.13 -12.70 -8.00
CA ILE A 75 -14.12 -12.55 -6.53
C ILE A 75 -12.89 -11.76 -6.08
N SER A 76 -11.72 -12.06 -6.65
CA SER A 76 -10.46 -11.40 -6.30
C SER A 76 -10.46 -9.91 -6.64
N ILE A 77 -11.02 -9.53 -7.81
CA ILE A 77 -11.20 -8.12 -8.19
C ILE A 77 -12.15 -7.40 -7.21
N TRP A 78 -13.31 -8.00 -6.92
CA TRP A 78 -14.26 -7.40 -5.98
C TRP A 78 -13.68 -7.23 -4.58
N ASN A 79 -12.89 -8.19 -4.12
CA ASN A 79 -12.20 -8.06 -2.84
C ASN A 79 -11.12 -6.99 -2.88
N ASN A 80 -10.34 -6.85 -3.96
CA ASN A 80 -9.41 -5.73 -4.10
C ASN A 80 -10.12 -4.37 -4.06
N LEU A 81 -11.32 -4.25 -4.65
CA LEU A 81 -12.13 -3.04 -4.57
C LEU A 81 -12.61 -2.76 -3.13
N LYS A 82 -13.06 -3.80 -2.38
CA LYS A 82 -13.40 -3.66 -0.96
C LYS A 82 -12.19 -3.22 -0.14
N TRP A 83 -11.03 -3.85 -0.37
CA TRP A 83 -9.77 -3.46 0.26
C TRP A 83 -9.45 -1.99 -0.02
N LEU A 84 -9.50 -1.59 -1.29
CA LEU A 84 -9.23 -0.21 -1.69
C LEU A 84 -10.18 0.77 -0.98
N ALA A 85 -11.49 0.52 -1.04
CA ALA A 85 -12.50 1.41 -0.45
C ALA A 85 -12.34 1.53 1.07
N LEU A 86 -12.16 0.42 1.78
CA LEU A 86 -12.08 0.41 3.24
C LEU A 86 -10.71 0.88 3.76
N TYR A 87 -9.61 0.54 3.06
CA TYR A 87 -8.28 1.00 3.45
C TYR A 87 -8.13 2.52 3.39
N LEU A 88 -8.86 3.18 2.50
CA LEU A 88 -8.91 4.65 2.46
C LEU A 88 -9.41 5.28 3.76
N LEU A 89 -10.14 4.53 4.61
CA LEU A 89 -10.52 4.99 5.95
C LEU A 89 -9.31 5.23 6.86
N ALA A 90 -8.17 4.58 6.61
CA ALA A 90 -6.94 4.82 7.36
C ALA A 90 -6.46 6.27 7.28
N ILE A 91 -6.77 6.98 6.19
CA ILE A 91 -6.36 8.37 5.96
C ILE A 91 -7.05 9.32 6.94
N PRO A 92 -8.39 9.43 6.99
CA PRO A 92 -9.06 10.28 7.96
C PRO A 92 -8.84 9.81 9.41
N LEU A 93 -8.77 8.51 9.68
CA LEU A 93 -8.47 7.99 11.01
C LEU A 93 -7.07 8.38 11.46
N GLY A 94 -6.07 8.23 10.59
CA GLY A 94 -4.68 8.64 10.85
C GLY A 94 -4.57 10.14 11.10
N LEU A 95 -5.27 10.97 10.31
CA LEU A 95 -5.33 12.42 10.53
C LEU A 95 -5.95 12.76 11.89
N MET A 96 -7.06 12.14 12.25
CA MET A 96 -7.73 12.37 13.55
C MET A 96 -6.78 12.06 14.72
N ILE A 97 -6.10 10.91 14.67
CA ILE A 97 -5.13 10.52 15.70
C ILE A 97 -3.94 11.49 15.70
N ALA A 98 -3.42 11.89 14.54
CA ALA A 98 -2.32 12.84 14.44
C ALA A 98 -2.67 14.20 15.05
N LEU A 99 -3.86 14.73 14.78
CA LEU A 99 -4.35 15.98 15.38
C LEU A 99 -4.48 15.87 16.91
N PHE A 100 -4.94 14.72 17.42
CA PHE A 100 -4.97 14.45 18.87
C PHE A 100 -3.57 14.41 19.47
N LEU A 101 -2.63 13.72 18.83
CA LEU A 101 -1.24 13.57 19.31
C LEU A 101 -0.36 14.80 19.07
N ASN A 102 -0.81 15.77 18.29
CA ASN A 102 -0.10 17.04 18.08
C ASN A 102 -0.37 18.07 19.18
N GLN A 103 -1.08 17.69 20.24
CA GLN A 103 -1.36 18.54 21.39
C GLN A 103 -0.26 18.41 22.46
N ASN A 104 -0.06 19.49 23.23
CA ASN A 104 0.86 19.48 24.37
C ASN A 104 0.17 18.89 25.61
N VAL A 105 0.18 17.58 25.74
CA VAL A 105 -0.40 16.84 26.86
C VAL A 105 0.69 16.14 27.66
N VAL A 106 0.51 16.06 28.97
CA VAL A 106 1.43 15.31 29.84
C VAL A 106 1.46 13.83 29.43
N GLY A 107 2.66 13.28 29.26
CA GLY A 107 2.80 11.88 28.85
C GLY A 107 2.60 11.63 27.35
N ILE A 108 2.53 12.66 26.50
CA ILE A 108 2.28 12.53 25.05
C ILE A 108 3.22 11.53 24.34
N ARG A 109 4.44 11.34 24.87
CA ARG A 109 5.41 10.36 24.33
C ARG A 109 4.90 8.92 24.45
N ILE A 110 4.21 8.58 25.55
CA ILE A 110 3.63 7.26 25.77
C ILE A 110 2.49 7.03 24.77
N TYR A 111 1.59 8.01 24.61
CA TYR A 111 0.51 7.93 23.63
C TYR A 111 1.07 7.79 22.21
N LYS A 112 2.05 8.58 21.82
CA LYS A 112 2.71 8.45 20.51
C LYS A 112 3.29 7.05 20.30
N SER A 113 3.94 6.46 21.31
CA SER A 113 4.48 5.10 21.24
C SER A 113 3.40 4.04 21.08
N LEU A 114 2.28 4.15 21.81
CA LEU A 114 1.17 3.21 21.73
C LEU A 114 0.48 3.24 20.36
N PHE A 115 0.23 4.43 19.81
CA PHE A 115 -0.36 4.57 18.48
C PHE A 115 0.61 4.25 17.33
N PHE A 116 1.93 4.36 17.57
CA PHE A 116 2.96 3.97 16.62
C PHE A 116 3.19 2.45 16.58
N PHE A 117 2.98 1.76 17.70
CA PHE A 117 3.29 0.35 17.87
C PHE A 117 2.76 -0.56 16.75
N PRO A 118 1.50 -0.42 16.25
CA PRO A 118 0.98 -1.26 15.18
C PRO A 118 1.79 -1.23 13.90
N PHE A 119 2.37 -0.08 13.56
CA PHE A 119 3.18 0.10 12.35
C PHE A 119 4.49 -0.70 12.39
N VAL A 120 5.04 -0.93 13.58
CA VAL A 120 6.32 -1.66 13.76
C VAL A 120 6.13 -3.17 13.60
N LEU A 121 4.91 -3.67 13.76
CA LEU A 121 4.62 -5.10 13.63
C LEU A 121 4.64 -5.54 12.16
N SER A 122 5.19 -6.73 11.90
CA SER A 122 5.04 -7.34 10.58
C SER A 122 3.58 -7.74 10.33
N GLN A 123 3.15 -7.73 9.06
CA GLN A 123 1.78 -8.13 8.69
C GLN A 123 1.46 -9.56 9.13
N VAL A 124 2.45 -10.45 9.14
CA VAL A 124 2.31 -11.83 9.65
C VAL A 124 1.93 -11.85 11.12
N VAL A 125 2.62 -11.06 11.96
CA VAL A 125 2.32 -10.95 13.39
C VAL A 125 0.93 -10.34 13.61
N VAL A 126 0.59 -9.30 12.86
CA VAL A 126 -0.77 -8.71 12.89
C VAL A 126 -1.82 -9.76 12.55
N GLY A 127 -1.61 -10.54 11.48
CA GLY A 127 -2.52 -11.61 11.08
C GLY A 127 -2.70 -12.67 12.17
N LEU A 128 -1.62 -13.13 12.82
CA LEU A 128 -1.69 -14.10 13.91
C LEU A 128 -2.45 -13.53 15.13
N VAL A 129 -2.14 -12.31 15.55
CA VAL A 129 -2.81 -11.66 16.70
C VAL A 129 -4.31 -11.53 16.43
N PHE A 130 -4.69 -11.08 15.23
CA PHE A 130 -6.11 -10.94 14.89
C PHE A 130 -6.80 -12.30 14.66
N SER A 131 -6.09 -13.33 14.19
CA SER A 131 -6.64 -14.68 14.12
C SER A 131 -7.03 -15.19 15.53
N TRP A 132 -6.19 -14.95 16.53
CA TRP A 132 -6.54 -15.26 17.93
C TRP A 132 -7.65 -14.35 18.47
N PHE A 133 -7.62 -13.09 18.15
CA PHE A 133 -8.67 -12.14 18.54
C PHE A 133 -10.06 -12.57 18.04
N TYR A 134 -10.15 -13.16 16.84
CA TYR A 134 -11.38 -13.59 16.19
C TYR A 134 -11.77 -15.05 16.49
N LEU A 135 -11.05 -15.79 17.33
CA LEU A 135 -11.42 -17.18 17.66
C LEU A 135 -12.86 -17.24 18.18
N PRO A 136 -13.70 -18.17 17.66
CA PRO A 136 -15.13 -18.20 17.98
C PRO A 136 -15.45 -18.45 19.46
N ARG A 137 -14.63 -19.22 20.16
CA ARG A 137 -14.86 -19.59 21.58
C ARG A 137 -13.98 -18.83 22.56
N GLU A 138 -12.70 -18.62 22.23
CA GLU A 138 -11.67 -18.15 23.16
C GLU A 138 -11.16 -16.75 22.76
N GLY A 139 -11.60 -16.22 21.62
CA GLY A 139 -11.15 -14.93 21.11
C GLY A 139 -11.70 -13.77 21.92
N LEU A 140 -10.87 -12.74 22.08
CA LEU A 140 -11.23 -11.54 22.84
C LEU A 140 -12.49 -10.86 22.29
N LEU A 141 -12.69 -10.84 20.96
CA LEU A 141 -13.90 -10.29 20.36
C LEU A 141 -15.17 -10.96 20.92
N ASN A 142 -15.21 -12.30 20.90
CA ASN A 142 -16.36 -13.06 21.36
C ASN A 142 -16.52 -13.03 22.88
N ALA A 143 -15.43 -12.92 23.64
CA ALA A 143 -15.49 -12.70 25.08
C ALA A 143 -16.18 -11.35 25.41
N VAL A 144 -15.85 -10.29 24.67
CA VAL A 144 -16.49 -8.96 24.81
C VAL A 144 -17.96 -9.02 24.38
N LEU A 145 -18.30 -9.65 23.24
CA LEU A 145 -19.68 -9.78 22.77
C LEU A 145 -20.54 -10.52 23.82
N THR A 146 -20.06 -11.65 24.31
CA THR A 146 -20.76 -12.45 25.31
C THR A 146 -20.95 -11.68 26.64
N PHE A 147 -19.93 -10.89 27.05
CA PHE A 147 -20.04 -10.04 28.24
C PHE A 147 -21.18 -9.03 28.13
N PHE A 148 -21.44 -8.49 26.92
CA PHE A 148 -22.57 -7.58 26.66
C PHE A 148 -23.87 -8.30 26.29
N GLY A 149 -23.93 -9.64 26.36
CA GLY A 149 -25.12 -10.44 26.08
C GLY A 149 -25.39 -10.67 24.58
N PHE A 150 -24.43 -10.46 23.72
CA PHE A 150 -24.53 -10.77 22.29
C PHE A 150 -24.07 -12.22 22.01
N ASP A 151 -24.58 -12.79 20.93
CA ASP A 151 -24.17 -14.11 20.45
C ASP A 151 -22.73 -14.06 19.90
N THR A 152 -22.05 -15.21 19.98
CA THR A 152 -20.71 -15.38 19.41
C THR A 152 -20.78 -15.39 17.87
N ILE A 153 -19.79 -14.78 17.23
CA ILE A 153 -19.66 -14.72 15.77
C ILE A 153 -18.39 -15.42 15.32
N ASN A 154 -18.43 -16.06 14.15
CA ASN A 154 -17.26 -16.66 13.53
C ASN A 154 -16.80 -15.81 12.36
N VAL A 155 -16.06 -14.72 12.65
CA VAL A 155 -15.66 -13.71 11.65
C VAL A 155 -14.90 -14.33 10.48
N LEU A 156 -13.89 -15.17 10.74
CA LEU A 156 -13.05 -15.73 9.69
C LEU A 156 -13.65 -16.99 9.03
N GLY A 157 -14.60 -17.64 9.68
CA GLY A 157 -15.30 -18.81 9.13
C GLY A 157 -16.55 -18.46 8.31
N ASP A 158 -17.05 -17.23 8.39
CA ASP A 158 -18.20 -16.77 7.62
C ASP A 158 -17.75 -16.11 6.31
N PRO A 159 -18.15 -16.64 5.13
CA PRO A 159 -17.80 -16.10 3.84
C PRO A 159 -18.18 -14.62 3.63
N SER A 160 -19.26 -14.18 4.29
CA SER A 160 -19.74 -12.79 4.18
C SER A 160 -18.94 -11.81 5.04
N MET A 161 -18.30 -12.27 6.11
CA MET A 161 -17.60 -11.43 7.10
C MET A 161 -16.07 -11.51 6.98
N ALA A 162 -15.53 -12.64 6.52
CA ALA A 162 -14.10 -12.93 6.58
C ALA A 162 -13.23 -11.83 5.92
N THR A 163 -13.60 -11.39 4.72
CA THR A 163 -12.87 -10.31 4.02
C THR A 163 -12.84 -9.02 4.84
N TYR A 164 -13.96 -8.64 5.45
CA TYR A 164 -14.04 -7.43 6.28
C TYR A 164 -13.24 -7.56 7.57
N GLY A 165 -13.24 -8.74 8.20
CA GLY A 165 -12.40 -9.02 9.37
C GLY A 165 -10.91 -8.87 9.07
N ILE A 166 -10.45 -9.39 7.92
CA ILE A 166 -9.05 -9.26 7.50
C ILE A 166 -8.72 -7.79 7.21
N ILE A 167 -9.60 -7.06 6.51
CA ILE A 167 -9.41 -5.64 6.24
C ILE A 167 -9.33 -4.83 7.54
N ALA A 168 -10.18 -5.12 8.52
CA ALA A 168 -10.16 -4.46 9.83
C ALA A 168 -8.82 -4.70 10.56
N ALA A 169 -8.27 -5.92 10.49
CA ALA A 169 -6.94 -6.21 11.01
C ALA A 169 -5.85 -5.38 10.35
N GLY A 170 -5.89 -5.25 9.02
CA GLY A 170 -4.92 -4.47 8.26
C GLY A 170 -5.06 -2.95 8.41
N LEU A 171 -6.27 -2.47 8.70
CA LEU A 171 -6.52 -1.04 8.97
C LEU A 171 -5.75 -0.52 10.19
N TRP A 172 -5.51 -1.35 11.19
CA TRP A 172 -4.82 -0.97 12.41
C TRP A 172 -3.38 -0.46 12.15
N PRO A 173 -2.45 -1.23 11.52
CA PRO A 173 -1.13 -0.72 11.18
C PRO A 173 -1.16 0.35 10.09
N GLN A 174 -2.08 0.27 9.12
CA GLN A 174 -2.19 1.28 8.07
C GLN A 174 -2.61 2.65 8.63
N THR A 175 -3.53 2.67 9.60
CA THR A 175 -3.92 3.90 10.30
C THR A 175 -2.74 4.52 11.05
N ALA A 176 -1.92 3.68 11.73
CA ALA A 176 -0.71 4.14 12.40
C ALA A 176 0.29 4.75 11.40
N TYR A 177 0.44 4.17 10.22
CA TYR A 177 1.28 4.72 9.17
C TYR A 177 0.79 6.10 8.67
N CYS A 178 -0.51 6.21 8.36
CA CYS A 178 -1.10 7.49 7.97
C CYS A 178 -0.96 8.54 9.08
N MET A 179 -1.12 8.15 10.35
CA MET A 179 -0.89 9.02 11.51
C MET A 179 0.53 9.60 11.51
N ILE A 180 1.55 8.78 11.25
CA ILE A 180 2.95 9.23 11.22
C ILE A 180 3.17 10.27 10.10
N LEU A 181 2.64 10.00 8.91
CA LEU A 181 2.73 10.94 7.80
C LEU A 181 2.09 12.29 8.14
N TYR A 182 0.92 12.27 8.78
CA TYR A 182 0.24 13.49 9.20
C TYR A 182 0.93 14.19 10.36
N LEU A 183 1.50 13.46 11.33
CA LEU A 183 2.29 14.08 12.40
C LEU A 183 3.53 14.80 11.83
N THR A 184 4.19 14.20 10.85
CA THR A 184 5.31 14.83 10.16
C THR A 184 4.85 16.07 9.39
N GLY A 185 3.73 15.97 8.67
CA GLY A 185 3.15 17.11 7.97
C GLY A 185 2.72 18.25 8.92
N LEU A 186 2.10 17.93 10.06
CA LEU A 186 1.70 18.92 11.07
C LEU A 186 2.89 19.69 11.67
N ASN A 187 4.03 19.03 11.80
CA ASN A 187 5.26 19.70 12.25
C ASN A 187 5.85 20.68 11.22
N ALA A 188 5.46 20.55 9.95
CA ALA A 188 5.87 21.42 8.86
C ALA A 188 4.88 22.55 8.56
N VAL A 189 3.72 22.56 9.23
CA VAL A 189 2.72 23.64 9.08
C VAL A 189 3.30 24.93 9.62
N ASP A 190 3.14 26.01 8.84
CA ASP A 190 3.65 27.35 9.17
C ASP A 190 2.91 27.94 10.38
N PRO A 191 3.62 28.20 11.50
CA PRO A 191 3.01 28.77 12.70
C PRO A 191 2.43 30.18 12.46
N GLU A 192 3.04 30.97 11.57
CA GLU A 192 2.59 32.34 11.29
C GLU A 192 1.18 32.33 10.66
N GLN A 193 0.91 31.36 9.77
CA GLN A 193 -0.43 31.20 9.17
C GLN A 193 -1.47 30.75 10.20
N ILE A 194 -1.07 29.94 11.19
CA ILE A 194 -1.96 29.55 12.29
C ILE A 194 -2.29 30.76 13.16
N GLU A 195 -1.28 31.60 13.48
CA GLU A 195 -1.48 32.82 14.30
C GLU A 195 -2.34 33.84 13.56
N ALA A 196 -2.06 34.10 12.28
CA ALA A 196 -2.89 34.96 11.45
C ALA A 196 -4.36 34.50 11.40
N GLY A 197 -4.57 33.21 11.16
CA GLY A 197 -5.91 32.64 11.16
C GLY A 197 -6.63 32.77 12.52
N ARG A 198 -5.90 32.70 13.64
CA ARG A 198 -6.46 32.96 14.99
C ARG A 198 -6.90 34.42 15.15
N LEU A 199 -6.10 35.36 14.65
CA LEU A 199 -6.45 36.77 14.66
C LEU A 199 -7.69 37.06 13.81
N ASP A 200 -7.87 36.36 12.68
CA ASP A 200 -9.06 36.41 11.81
C ASP A 200 -10.24 35.64 12.40
N GLY A 201 -10.15 35.10 13.62
CA GLY A 201 -11.23 34.41 14.33
C GLY A 201 -11.44 32.95 13.90
N ALA A 202 -10.55 32.34 13.13
CA ALA A 202 -10.63 30.93 12.79
C ALA A 202 -10.33 30.06 14.01
N LYS A 203 -11.24 29.14 14.39
CA LYS A 203 -11.07 28.20 15.51
C LYS A 203 -11.60 26.80 15.13
N GLY A 204 -11.06 25.76 15.80
CA GLY A 204 -11.54 24.39 15.67
C GLY A 204 -11.59 23.89 14.22
N VAL A 205 -12.76 23.44 13.78
CA VAL A 205 -12.99 22.88 12.44
C VAL A 205 -12.67 23.88 11.33
N ARG A 206 -12.97 25.18 11.53
CA ARG A 206 -12.67 26.22 10.55
C ARG A 206 -11.17 26.40 10.34
N MET A 207 -10.38 26.39 11.41
CA MET A 207 -8.91 26.38 11.36
C MET A 207 -8.38 25.15 10.61
N LEU A 208 -8.92 23.97 10.92
CA LEU A 208 -8.53 22.72 10.29
C LEU A 208 -8.76 22.76 8.78
N TRP A 209 -9.97 23.08 8.32
CA TRP A 209 -10.33 22.99 6.91
C TRP A 209 -9.69 24.05 6.02
N HIS A 210 -9.51 25.28 6.54
CA HIS A 210 -9.08 26.40 5.70
C HIS A 210 -7.60 26.73 5.84
N ILE A 211 -6.92 26.28 6.91
CA ILE A 211 -5.52 26.64 7.16
C ILE A 211 -4.62 25.39 7.26
N ILE A 212 -5.01 24.40 8.07
CA ILE A 212 -4.16 23.24 8.32
C ILE A 212 -4.22 22.23 7.15
N LEU A 213 -5.42 21.78 6.76
CA LEU A 213 -5.58 20.77 5.71
C LEU A 213 -4.99 21.18 4.35
N PRO A 214 -5.08 22.44 3.89
CA PRO A 214 -4.40 22.84 2.67
C PRO A 214 -2.88 22.69 2.73
N GLN A 215 -2.28 22.94 3.90
CA GLN A 215 -0.84 22.77 4.10
C GLN A 215 -0.43 21.29 4.22
N LEU A 216 -1.36 20.42 4.63
CA LEU A 216 -1.16 18.96 4.70
C LEU A 216 -1.33 18.24 3.35
N ARG A 217 -1.60 18.94 2.25
CA ARG A 217 -1.75 18.33 0.92
C ARG A 217 -0.62 17.37 0.55
N PRO A 218 0.69 17.70 0.76
CA PRO A 218 1.77 16.77 0.44
C PRO A 218 1.71 15.48 1.27
N ALA A 219 1.45 15.58 2.58
CA ALA A 219 1.31 14.42 3.46
C ALA A 219 0.08 13.57 3.09
N THR A 220 -1.05 14.22 2.79
CA THR A 220 -2.28 13.57 2.34
C THR A 220 -2.04 12.83 1.02
N PHE A 221 -1.35 13.44 0.07
CA PHE A 221 -1.02 12.82 -1.19
C PHE A 221 -0.21 11.53 -0.99
N ILE A 222 0.86 11.59 -0.19
CA ILE A 222 1.68 10.41 0.13
C ILE A 222 0.82 9.35 0.82
N ALA A 223 -0.04 9.74 1.78
CA ALA A 223 -0.95 8.82 2.47
C ALA A 223 -1.88 8.10 1.48
N PHE A 224 -2.45 8.81 0.50
CA PHE A 224 -3.26 8.20 -0.56
C PHE A 224 -2.47 7.19 -1.39
N VAL A 225 -1.30 7.58 -1.91
CA VAL A 225 -0.48 6.71 -2.76
C VAL A 225 -0.13 5.41 -2.04
N VAL A 226 0.38 5.52 -0.81
CA VAL A 226 0.83 4.34 -0.05
C VAL A 226 -0.36 3.46 0.37
N THR A 227 -1.49 4.06 0.73
CA THR A 227 -2.69 3.31 1.10
C THR A 227 -3.27 2.54 -0.09
N ILE A 228 -3.33 3.14 -1.28
CA ILE A 228 -3.79 2.46 -2.50
C ILE A 228 -2.85 1.32 -2.88
N ILE A 229 -1.54 1.55 -2.88
CA ILE A 229 -0.56 0.50 -3.18
C ILE A 229 -0.66 -0.62 -2.14
N GLY A 230 -0.78 -0.29 -0.85
CA GLY A 230 -0.94 -1.25 0.23
C GLY A 230 -2.20 -2.11 0.07
N ALA A 231 -3.33 -1.50 -0.27
CA ALA A 231 -4.59 -2.21 -0.52
C ALA A 231 -4.49 -3.19 -1.69
N LEU A 232 -3.90 -2.77 -2.82
CA LEU A 232 -3.77 -3.60 -4.01
C LEU A 232 -2.74 -4.73 -3.85
N ARG A 233 -1.74 -4.56 -2.99
CA ARG A 233 -0.70 -5.55 -2.69
C ARG A 233 -0.99 -6.41 -1.46
N SER A 234 -2.18 -6.34 -0.89
CA SER A 234 -2.57 -7.15 0.26
C SER A 234 -2.43 -8.64 -0.06
N PHE A 235 -1.52 -9.31 0.62
CA PHE A 235 -1.23 -10.74 0.48
C PHE A 235 -1.09 -11.41 1.84
N ASP A 236 -0.20 -10.88 2.69
CA ASP A 236 0.24 -11.53 3.93
C ASP A 236 -0.91 -11.85 4.88
N LEU A 237 -1.83 -10.88 5.08
CA LEU A 237 -2.97 -11.07 5.98
C LEU A 237 -3.93 -12.14 5.47
N ILE A 238 -4.21 -12.16 4.16
CA ILE A 238 -5.08 -13.18 3.56
C ILE A 238 -4.43 -14.56 3.70
N SER A 239 -3.14 -14.66 3.38
CA SER A 239 -2.39 -15.90 3.47
C SER A 239 -2.37 -16.48 4.90
N ILE A 240 -2.13 -15.64 5.91
CA ILE A 240 -1.98 -16.08 7.30
C ILE A 240 -3.34 -16.33 7.97
N MET A 241 -4.33 -15.47 7.77
CA MET A 241 -5.58 -15.52 8.51
C MET A 241 -6.57 -16.53 7.95
N THR A 242 -6.62 -16.70 6.63
CA THR A 242 -7.65 -17.53 5.98
C THR A 242 -7.13 -18.42 4.86
N ASN A 243 -5.92 -18.18 4.39
CA ASN A 243 -5.37 -18.85 3.20
C ASN A 243 -6.36 -18.85 2.00
N GLY A 244 -6.98 -17.68 1.76
CA GLY A 244 -7.99 -17.49 0.72
C GLY A 244 -9.41 -17.95 1.08
N GLY A 245 -9.60 -18.69 2.20
CA GLY A 245 -10.88 -19.22 2.66
C GLY A 245 -11.79 -18.20 3.37
N PRO A 246 -12.99 -18.61 3.77
CA PRO A 246 -13.68 -19.85 3.42
C PRO A 246 -14.15 -19.84 1.96
N PHE A 247 -14.10 -21.01 1.32
CA PHE A 247 -14.55 -21.21 -0.07
C PHE A 247 -13.96 -20.24 -1.12
N GLY A 248 -12.72 -19.74 -0.87
CA GLY A 248 -12.06 -18.80 -1.78
C GLY A 248 -12.58 -17.36 -1.69
N GLN A 249 -13.47 -17.03 -0.74
CA GLN A 249 -14.15 -15.74 -0.69
C GLN A 249 -13.27 -14.57 -0.22
N THR A 250 -12.09 -14.84 0.37
CA THR A 250 -11.14 -13.79 0.77
C THR A 250 -10.00 -13.56 -0.22
N ARG A 251 -9.99 -14.30 -1.36
CA ARG A 251 -8.98 -14.13 -2.40
C ARG A 251 -8.93 -12.69 -2.87
N VAL A 252 -7.71 -12.19 -3.04
CA VAL A 252 -7.36 -10.96 -3.75
C VAL A 252 -6.40 -11.32 -4.89
N LEU A 253 -6.21 -10.44 -5.85
CA LEU A 253 -5.40 -10.74 -7.04
C LEU A 253 -3.97 -11.20 -6.70
N SER A 254 -3.32 -10.57 -5.72
CA SER A 254 -1.97 -10.94 -5.26
C SER A 254 -1.92 -12.35 -4.67
N PHE A 255 -2.93 -12.74 -3.89
CA PHE A 255 -3.03 -14.08 -3.32
C PHE A 255 -3.42 -15.11 -4.41
N TYR A 256 -4.36 -14.76 -5.28
CA TYR A 256 -4.80 -15.65 -6.35
C TYR A 256 -3.69 -15.93 -7.38
N MET A 257 -2.89 -14.92 -7.72
CA MET A 257 -1.67 -15.10 -8.51
C MET A 257 -0.74 -16.14 -7.87
N PHE A 258 -0.47 -16.01 -6.56
CA PHE A 258 0.38 -16.95 -5.83
C PHE A 258 -0.21 -18.35 -5.80
N GLU A 259 -1.51 -18.48 -5.53
CA GLU A 259 -2.22 -19.76 -5.50
C GLU A 259 -2.11 -20.50 -6.84
N LYS A 260 -2.25 -19.80 -7.97
CA LYS A 260 -2.16 -20.40 -9.30
C LYS A 260 -0.74 -20.68 -9.76
N ALA A 261 0.21 -19.80 -9.44
CA ALA A 261 1.57 -19.95 -9.93
C ALA A 261 2.41 -20.89 -9.06
N LEU A 262 2.25 -20.86 -7.72
CA LEU A 262 3.24 -21.40 -6.78
C LEU A 262 2.65 -22.33 -5.71
N SER A 263 1.31 -22.46 -5.59
CA SER A 263 0.74 -23.36 -4.59
C SER A 263 0.79 -24.83 -5.06
N GLU A 264 0.73 -25.77 -4.11
CA GLU A 264 0.77 -27.23 -4.38
C GLU A 264 -0.28 -27.72 -5.37
N TYR A 265 -1.36 -26.97 -5.57
CA TYR A 265 -2.48 -27.32 -6.44
C TYR A 265 -2.47 -26.59 -7.80
N GLY A 266 -1.50 -25.70 -8.04
CA GLY A 266 -1.55 -24.81 -9.18
C GLY A 266 -0.56 -25.14 -10.29
N PHE A 267 0.68 -24.77 -10.10
CA PHE A 267 1.77 -24.83 -11.10
C PHE A 267 1.40 -24.29 -12.47
N ARG A 268 0.49 -23.30 -12.53
CA ARG A 268 0.09 -22.62 -13.76
C ARG A 268 0.77 -21.26 -13.83
N MET A 269 2.10 -21.29 -14.08
CA MET A 269 2.94 -20.09 -14.08
C MET A 269 2.49 -19.07 -15.13
N GLY A 270 2.08 -19.54 -16.32
CA GLY A 270 1.57 -18.69 -17.38
C GLY A 270 0.29 -17.95 -16.94
N TYR A 271 -0.66 -18.67 -16.40
CA TYR A 271 -1.92 -18.11 -15.90
C TYR A 271 -1.71 -17.18 -14.70
N GLY A 272 -0.89 -17.58 -13.72
CA GLY A 272 -0.53 -16.75 -12.59
C GLY A 272 0.17 -15.46 -13.02
N SER A 273 1.04 -15.52 -14.05
CA SER A 273 1.67 -14.35 -14.64
C SER A 273 0.65 -13.42 -15.33
N ALA A 274 -0.41 -13.95 -15.96
CA ALA A 274 -1.48 -13.12 -16.50
C ALA A 274 -2.23 -12.35 -15.40
N ILE A 275 -2.52 -12.98 -14.25
CA ILE A 275 -3.09 -12.30 -13.08
C ILE A 275 -2.15 -11.20 -12.58
N ALA A 276 -0.83 -11.49 -12.50
CA ALA A 276 0.17 -10.51 -12.09
C ALA A 276 0.22 -9.29 -13.02
N VAL A 277 0.14 -9.51 -14.33
CA VAL A 277 0.10 -8.44 -15.34
C VAL A 277 -1.15 -7.59 -15.17
N VAL A 278 -2.32 -8.18 -14.96
CA VAL A 278 -3.56 -7.43 -14.73
C VAL A 278 -3.43 -6.57 -13.46
N LEU A 279 -2.96 -7.14 -12.35
CA LEU A 279 -2.73 -6.40 -11.11
C LEU A 279 -1.72 -5.26 -11.31
N PHE A 280 -0.65 -5.50 -12.05
CA PHE A 280 0.35 -4.48 -12.38
C PHE A 280 -0.26 -3.35 -13.21
N LEU A 281 -1.08 -3.66 -14.22
CA LEU A 281 -1.76 -2.64 -15.05
C LEU A 281 -2.74 -1.80 -14.21
N ILE A 282 -3.49 -2.41 -13.30
CA ILE A 282 -4.35 -1.68 -12.35
C ILE A 282 -3.51 -0.71 -11.52
N MET A 283 -2.40 -1.18 -10.91
CA MET A 283 -1.50 -0.32 -10.14
C MET A 283 -0.88 0.80 -11.00
N LEU A 284 -0.50 0.49 -12.24
CA LEU A 284 0.08 1.47 -13.16
C LEU A 284 -0.88 2.62 -13.45
N VAL A 285 -2.18 2.35 -13.62
CA VAL A 285 -3.20 3.39 -13.82
C VAL A 285 -3.23 4.37 -12.64
N PHE A 286 -3.22 3.85 -11.40
CA PHE A 286 -3.17 4.71 -10.21
C PHE A 286 -1.87 5.51 -10.13
N ILE A 287 -0.73 4.86 -10.36
CA ILE A 287 0.59 5.53 -10.34
C ILE A 287 0.66 6.61 -11.41
N ALA A 288 0.22 6.33 -12.63
CA ALA A 288 0.20 7.30 -13.72
C ALA A 288 -0.68 8.52 -13.39
N TYR A 289 -1.86 8.28 -12.79
CA TYR A 289 -2.74 9.35 -12.33
C TYR A 289 -2.06 10.22 -11.26
N PHE A 290 -1.37 9.60 -10.28
CA PHE A 290 -0.66 10.33 -9.24
C PHE A 290 0.50 11.15 -9.79
N LEU A 291 1.31 10.59 -10.69
CA LEU A 291 2.40 11.32 -11.33
C LEU A 291 1.88 12.51 -12.15
N TRP A 292 0.78 12.32 -12.86
CA TRP A 292 0.15 13.41 -13.61
C TRP A 292 -0.38 14.50 -12.68
N SER A 293 -1.00 14.15 -11.55
CA SER A 293 -1.48 15.10 -10.55
C SER A 293 -0.32 15.92 -9.97
N MET A 294 0.79 15.28 -9.57
CA MET A 294 1.99 15.96 -9.09
C MET A 294 2.53 16.97 -10.11
N TYR A 295 2.65 16.55 -11.36
CA TYR A 295 3.17 17.41 -12.42
C TYR A 295 2.27 18.63 -12.68
N ARG A 296 0.97 18.46 -12.56
CA ARG A 296 0.00 19.56 -12.67
C ARG A 296 0.16 20.55 -11.52
N ASP A 297 0.23 20.06 -10.28
CA ASP A 297 0.35 20.90 -9.09
C ASP A 297 1.66 21.71 -9.09
N GLU A 298 2.80 21.12 -9.53
CA GLU A 298 4.06 21.84 -9.73
C GLU A 298 3.96 22.94 -10.80
N ARG A 299 3.23 22.71 -11.86
CA ARG A 299 3.02 23.73 -12.90
C ARG A 299 2.17 24.90 -12.41
N GLU A 300 1.16 24.63 -11.59
CA GLU A 300 0.31 25.66 -11.00
C GLU A 300 1.09 26.49 -9.96
N ALA A 301 1.97 25.89 -9.18
CA ALA A 301 2.83 26.56 -8.21
C ALA A 301 3.93 27.45 -8.84
N ARG A 302 4.29 27.22 -10.12
CA ARG A 302 5.28 28.03 -10.85
C ARG A 302 4.66 29.21 -11.61
N ARG A 303 3.35 29.32 -11.66
CA ARG A 303 2.59 30.43 -12.26
C ARG A 303 2.16 31.44 -11.21
#